data_c082212e20e4c02b78a9b3d3a66b8bd5
#
_entry.id   c082212e20e4c02b78a9b3d3a66b8bd5
#
_cell.length_a   1.000
_cell.length_b   1.000
_cell.length_c   1.000
_cell.angle_alpha   90.00
_cell.angle_beta   90.00
_cell.angle_gamma   90.00
#
_symmetry.space_group_name_H-M   'P 1'
#
loop_
_entity.id
_entity.type
_entity.pdbx_description
1 polymer ?
#
loop_
_entity_poly.entity_id
_entity_poly.type
_entity_poly.pdbx_seq_one_letter_code
_entity_poly.pdbx_strand_id
1 'polypeptide(L)'
;MIAQAVERLALYFGSERTRQGVLARAALGTMGDDDTGVTATIGAALEADIRPDGSVGGMALPTVWRVHELCDLGRRDSEAAARLLRWVLALQGRPGAFGEGCDRERHVQRACEHYIQGFFSPAPSHVRLAPMTLPNGKAFRSEPGARFVLSCLALRAALRAGAGGRDAINRHIRSLATLATGWTSWNGYFSPDAIVAGMHALALAGPAYQPTVASLVGLVGANQEPSGSWPNADLFHTLQALLATGLPEAAETVRRATPALVERQRADGTFGATAQQERALIGLQALLRANGRP
;
A
#
# COMPACT_ATOMS: atom_id res chain seq x y z
N MET A 1 11.38 15.89 -20.49
CA MET A 1 10.31 16.01 -19.47
C MET A 1 10.51 15.00 -18.34
N ILE A 2 10.45 13.68 -18.57
CA ILE A 2 10.67 12.67 -17.50
C ILE A 2 12.05 12.84 -16.86
N ALA A 3 13.12 12.94 -17.65
CA ALA A 3 14.49 13.10 -17.13
C ALA A 3 14.62 14.27 -16.16
N GLN A 4 14.07 15.43 -16.51
CA GLN A 4 14.07 16.61 -15.66
C GLN A 4 13.26 16.42 -14.37
N ALA A 5 12.14 15.70 -14.44
CA ALA A 5 11.34 15.37 -13.25
C ALA A 5 12.09 14.44 -12.30
N VAL A 6 12.79 13.44 -12.84
CA VAL A 6 13.68 12.54 -12.07
C VAL A 6 14.84 13.31 -11.45
N GLU A 7 15.46 14.23 -12.20
CA GLU A 7 16.57 15.07 -11.70
C GLU A 7 16.14 15.92 -10.49
N ARG A 8 14.97 16.57 -10.54
CA ARG A 8 14.43 17.31 -9.38
C ARG A 8 14.23 16.41 -8.14
N LEU A 9 13.72 15.19 -8.35
CA LEU A 9 13.58 14.22 -7.26
C LEU A 9 14.92 13.72 -6.74
N ALA A 10 15.90 13.54 -7.61
CA ALA A 10 17.26 13.18 -7.21
C ALA A 10 17.91 14.27 -6.34
N LEU A 11 17.72 15.55 -6.70
CA LEU A 11 18.16 16.68 -5.90
C LEU A 11 17.43 16.73 -4.55
N TYR A 12 16.10 16.57 -4.56
CA TYR A 12 15.30 16.55 -3.33
C TYR A 12 15.76 15.48 -2.34
N PHE A 13 15.99 14.24 -2.82
CA PHE A 13 16.40 13.12 -1.96
C PHE A 13 17.90 13.05 -1.68
N GLY A 14 18.70 13.85 -2.35
CA GLY A 14 20.17 13.77 -2.26
C GLY A 14 20.72 13.89 -0.85
N SER A 15 20.15 14.78 -0.02
CA SER A 15 20.57 15.01 1.36
C SER A 15 19.58 14.46 2.41
N GLU A 16 18.45 13.86 1.99
CA GLU A 16 17.44 13.41 2.92
C GLU A 16 17.88 12.17 3.72
N ARG A 17 18.05 12.33 5.04
CA ARG A 17 18.44 11.26 5.98
C ARG A 17 17.19 10.54 6.53
N THR A 18 16.27 10.16 5.66
CA THR A 18 15.01 9.50 5.97
C THR A 18 14.93 8.16 5.25
N ARG A 19 13.97 7.30 5.66
CA ARG A 19 13.70 6.03 4.97
C ARG A 19 13.45 6.27 3.47
N GLN A 20 12.64 7.26 3.14
CA GLN A 20 12.32 7.59 1.75
C GLN A 20 13.57 8.07 0.98
N GLY A 21 14.44 8.85 1.61
CA GLY A 21 15.70 9.30 1.03
C GLY A 21 16.64 8.14 0.69
N VAL A 22 16.82 7.20 1.62
CA VAL A 22 17.62 5.97 1.38
C VAL A 22 17.04 5.15 0.23
N LEU A 23 15.71 4.89 0.24
CA LEU A 23 15.04 4.13 -0.82
C LEU A 23 15.11 4.82 -2.19
N ALA A 24 15.03 6.14 -2.21
CA ALA A 24 15.15 6.92 -3.44
C ALA A 24 16.56 6.84 -4.02
N ARG A 25 17.61 7.01 -3.19
CA ARG A 25 19.00 6.85 -3.64
C ARG A 25 19.30 5.43 -4.10
N ALA A 26 18.74 4.42 -3.43
CA ALA A 26 18.84 3.03 -3.88
C ALA A 26 18.20 2.86 -5.28
N ALA A 27 17.00 3.38 -5.50
CA ALA A 27 16.32 3.30 -6.79
C ALA A 27 17.05 4.08 -7.92
N LEU A 28 17.75 5.17 -7.56
CA LEU A 28 18.57 5.95 -8.49
C LEU A 28 19.95 5.32 -8.76
N GLY A 29 20.40 4.37 -7.94
CA GLY A 29 21.77 3.84 -7.99
C GLY A 29 22.83 4.83 -7.46
N THR A 30 22.43 5.74 -6.57
CA THR A 30 23.29 6.80 -6.00
C THR A 30 23.53 6.63 -4.50
N MET A 31 23.42 5.40 -3.97
CA MET A 31 23.76 5.08 -2.59
C MET A 31 25.22 5.44 -2.30
N GLY A 32 25.45 6.14 -1.19
CA GLY A 32 26.78 6.47 -0.69
C GLY A 32 27.18 5.66 0.55
N ASP A 33 28.44 5.79 0.97
CA ASP A 33 28.98 5.07 2.14
C ASP A 33 28.19 5.38 3.43
N ASP A 34 27.70 6.60 3.58
CA ASP A 34 26.91 7.03 4.72
C ASP A 34 25.53 6.36 4.81
N ASP A 35 24.96 5.87 3.70
CA ASP A 35 23.59 5.34 3.67
C ASP A 35 23.40 4.10 4.52
N THR A 36 24.45 3.29 4.68
CA THR A 36 24.42 2.13 5.58
C THR A 36 24.24 2.57 7.03
N GLY A 37 24.98 3.59 7.46
CA GLY A 37 24.86 4.19 8.80
C GLY A 37 23.50 4.84 9.03
N VAL A 38 22.99 5.57 8.03
CA VAL A 38 21.65 6.19 8.05
C VAL A 38 20.57 5.11 8.18
N THR A 39 20.64 4.05 7.39
CA THR A 39 19.71 2.91 7.44
C THR A 39 19.69 2.24 8.80
N ALA A 40 20.87 2.00 9.38
CA ALA A 40 20.99 1.42 10.71
C ALA A 40 20.38 2.31 11.80
N THR A 41 20.64 3.62 11.74
CA THR A 41 20.11 4.61 12.69
C THR A 41 18.58 4.70 12.62
N ILE A 42 18.02 4.80 11.41
CA ILE A 42 16.57 4.82 11.20
C ILE A 42 15.96 3.52 11.72
N GLY A 43 16.53 2.37 11.38
CA GLY A 43 16.04 1.07 11.83
C GLY A 43 16.01 0.96 13.35
N ALA A 44 17.06 1.39 14.02
CA ALA A 44 17.13 1.39 15.49
C ALA A 44 16.05 2.32 16.11
N ALA A 45 15.85 3.51 15.55
CA ALA A 45 14.81 4.44 16.00
C ALA A 45 13.40 3.86 15.82
N LEU A 46 13.14 3.21 14.69
CA LEU A 46 11.86 2.54 14.41
C LEU A 46 11.59 1.39 15.38
N GLU A 47 12.61 0.63 15.74
CA GLU A 47 12.52 -0.48 16.71
C GLU A 47 12.32 0.02 18.14
N ALA A 48 12.97 1.12 18.53
CA ALA A 48 12.84 1.73 19.85
C ALA A 48 11.44 2.28 20.16
N ASP A 49 10.68 2.65 19.12
CA ASP A 49 9.30 3.16 19.24
C ASP A 49 8.25 2.04 19.44
N ILE A 50 8.67 0.77 19.38
CA ILE A 50 7.78 -0.37 19.56
C ILE A 50 7.57 -0.64 21.06
N ARG A 51 6.32 -0.60 21.49
CA ARG A 51 5.92 -0.87 22.88
C ARG A 51 6.21 -2.34 23.28
N PRO A 52 6.24 -2.64 24.59
CA PRO A 52 6.41 -4.02 25.07
C PRO A 52 5.35 -5.00 24.55
N ASP A 53 4.11 -4.53 24.31
CA ASP A 53 3.03 -5.34 23.74
C ASP A 53 3.20 -5.64 22.23
N GLY A 54 4.19 -5.02 21.58
CA GLY A 54 4.46 -5.15 20.16
C GLY A 54 3.74 -4.15 19.27
N SER A 55 3.01 -3.18 19.84
CA SER A 55 2.32 -2.14 19.08
C SER A 55 3.15 -0.86 18.93
N VAL A 56 2.77 -0.01 18.00
CA VAL A 56 3.19 1.38 17.91
C VAL A 56 2.04 2.26 18.39
N GLY A 57 2.20 2.86 19.58
CA GLY A 57 1.18 3.70 20.19
C GLY A 57 -0.13 2.99 20.56
N GLY A 58 -0.20 1.65 20.51
CA GLY A 58 -1.45 0.89 20.68
C GLY A 58 -2.41 1.01 19.49
N MET A 59 -1.96 1.51 18.34
CA MET A 59 -2.80 1.81 17.19
C MET A 59 -2.50 0.88 16.00
N ALA A 60 -3.55 0.45 15.31
CA ALA A 60 -3.44 -0.51 14.23
C ALA A 60 -2.66 0.01 13.02
N LEU A 61 -3.01 1.19 12.49
CA LEU A 61 -2.34 1.72 11.30
C LEU A 61 -0.84 1.98 11.52
N PRO A 62 -0.39 2.68 12.57
CA PRO A 62 1.05 2.85 12.82
C PRO A 62 1.79 1.51 13.01
N THR A 63 1.17 0.54 13.69
CA THR A 63 1.79 -0.77 13.92
C THR A 63 1.94 -1.56 12.62
N VAL A 64 0.90 -1.62 11.80
CA VAL A 64 0.94 -2.26 10.47
C VAL A 64 1.96 -1.57 9.58
N TRP A 65 2.00 -0.23 9.59
CA TRP A 65 2.93 0.54 8.78
C TRP A 65 4.39 0.30 9.22
N ARG A 66 4.66 0.20 10.50
CA ARG A 66 5.99 -0.10 11.03
C ARG A 66 6.55 -1.43 10.49
N VAL A 67 5.71 -2.44 10.25
CA VAL A 67 6.15 -3.67 9.59
C VAL A 67 6.66 -3.37 8.18
N HIS A 68 5.95 -2.53 7.42
CA HIS A 68 6.39 -2.12 6.07
C HIS A 68 7.71 -1.37 6.11
N GLU A 69 7.88 -0.43 7.04
CA GLU A 69 9.11 0.35 7.20
C GLU A 69 10.33 -0.52 7.53
N LEU A 70 10.18 -1.48 8.44
CA LEU A 70 11.24 -2.44 8.74
C LEU A 70 11.56 -3.35 7.54
N CYS A 71 10.55 -3.79 6.80
CA CYS A 71 10.77 -4.56 5.56
C CYS A 71 11.52 -3.73 4.49
N ASP A 72 11.21 -2.44 4.36
CA ASP A 72 11.90 -1.54 3.42
C ASP A 72 13.39 -1.38 3.75
N LEU A 73 13.74 -1.44 5.04
CA LEU A 73 15.12 -1.34 5.53
C LEU A 73 15.83 -2.71 5.65
N GLY A 74 15.26 -3.77 5.07
CA GLY A 74 15.83 -5.12 5.10
C GLY A 74 15.74 -5.83 6.48
N ARG A 75 14.94 -5.30 7.42
CA ARG A 75 14.81 -5.82 8.79
C ARG A 75 13.59 -6.71 9.02
N ARG A 76 13.05 -7.32 7.96
CA ARG A 76 11.87 -8.17 8.04
C ARG A 76 12.01 -9.36 9.01
N ASP A 77 13.23 -9.85 9.18
CA ASP A 77 13.53 -11.03 10.01
C ASP A 77 13.98 -10.64 11.44
N SER A 78 13.88 -9.35 11.82
CA SER A 78 14.24 -8.89 13.15
C SER A 78 13.21 -9.32 14.22
N GLU A 79 13.63 -9.43 15.48
CA GLU A 79 12.70 -9.68 16.60
C GLU A 79 11.64 -8.58 16.71
N ALA A 80 12.00 -7.34 16.38
CA ALA A 80 11.08 -6.20 16.32
C ALA A 80 9.95 -6.44 15.30
N ALA A 81 10.30 -6.85 14.08
CA ALA A 81 9.31 -7.18 13.05
C ALA A 81 8.42 -8.36 13.48
N ALA A 82 9.00 -9.38 14.11
CA ALA A 82 8.25 -10.51 14.64
C ALA A 82 7.27 -10.10 15.74
N ARG A 83 7.64 -9.18 16.64
CA ARG A 83 6.76 -8.64 17.69
C ARG A 83 5.59 -7.86 17.10
N LEU A 84 5.86 -6.95 16.18
CA LEU A 84 4.82 -6.20 15.45
C LEU A 84 3.86 -7.14 14.75
N LEU A 85 4.39 -8.14 14.04
CA LEU A 85 3.56 -9.10 13.32
C LEU A 85 2.69 -9.94 14.26
N ARG A 86 3.20 -10.37 15.41
CA ARG A 86 2.40 -11.06 16.45
C ARG A 86 1.22 -10.19 16.89
N TRP A 87 1.46 -8.89 17.16
CA TRP A 87 0.42 -7.96 17.55
C TRP A 87 -0.63 -7.77 16.44
N VAL A 88 -0.18 -7.57 15.18
CA VAL A 88 -1.07 -7.45 14.01
C VAL A 88 -1.91 -8.71 13.82
N LEU A 89 -1.31 -9.90 13.98
CA LEU A 89 -2.02 -11.17 13.85
C LEU A 89 -3.01 -11.42 15.00
N ALA A 90 -2.75 -10.89 16.21
CA ALA A 90 -3.68 -10.95 17.32
C ALA A 90 -4.96 -10.11 17.08
N LEU A 91 -4.89 -9.10 16.20
CA LEU A 91 -6.08 -8.36 15.74
C LEU A 91 -6.89 -9.11 14.69
N GLN A 92 -6.41 -10.27 14.26
CA GLN A 92 -7.08 -11.07 13.25
C GLN A 92 -8.51 -11.38 13.68
N GLY A 93 -9.46 -10.87 12.89
CA GLY A 93 -10.85 -11.18 13.08
C GLY A 93 -11.20 -12.57 12.53
N ARG A 94 -12.31 -12.66 11.83
CA ARG A 94 -12.75 -13.91 11.20
C ARG A 94 -11.89 -14.23 9.97
N PRO A 95 -11.09 -15.31 9.95
CA PRO A 95 -10.32 -15.72 8.78
C PRO A 95 -11.20 -15.95 7.55
N GLY A 96 -10.81 -15.40 6.40
CA GLY A 96 -11.58 -15.50 5.16
C GLY A 96 -12.78 -14.57 5.06
N ALA A 97 -12.81 -13.50 5.87
CA ALA A 97 -14.00 -12.63 5.99
C ALA A 97 -14.13 -11.52 4.93
N PHE A 98 -13.24 -11.44 3.95
CA PHE A 98 -13.41 -10.49 2.84
C PHE A 98 -14.64 -10.85 1.99
N GLY A 99 -15.82 -10.39 2.39
CA GLY A 99 -17.08 -10.62 1.68
C GLY A 99 -17.80 -11.93 2.00
N GLU A 100 -17.23 -12.85 2.78
CA GLU A 100 -17.93 -14.05 3.23
C GLU A 100 -19.10 -13.69 4.13
N GLY A 101 -20.27 -14.27 3.81
CA GLY A 101 -21.52 -14.00 4.52
C GLY A 101 -22.11 -12.60 4.24
N CYS A 102 -21.56 -11.87 3.28
CA CYS A 102 -22.13 -10.64 2.80
C CYS A 102 -23.23 -10.94 1.80
N ASP A 103 -24.44 -10.70 2.20
CA ASP A 103 -25.63 -10.68 1.38
C ASP A 103 -25.85 -9.25 0.86
N ARG A 104 -26.16 -9.12 -0.43
CA ARG A 104 -26.35 -7.83 -1.09
C ARG A 104 -27.50 -7.03 -0.44
N GLU A 105 -28.57 -7.69 -0.01
CA GLU A 105 -29.70 -7.03 0.63
C GLU A 105 -29.36 -6.51 2.02
N ARG A 106 -28.68 -7.31 2.85
CA ARG A 106 -28.16 -6.88 4.16
C ARG A 106 -27.16 -5.74 4.02
N HIS A 107 -26.41 -5.74 2.97
CA HIS A 107 -25.43 -4.72 2.65
C HIS A 107 -26.13 -3.37 2.37
N VAL A 108 -27.16 -3.36 1.54
CA VAL A 108 -28.01 -2.19 1.24
C VAL A 108 -28.67 -1.68 2.54
N GLN A 109 -29.12 -2.58 3.40
CA GLN A 109 -29.74 -2.24 4.69
C GLN A 109 -28.72 -1.85 5.79
N ARG A 110 -27.42 -1.78 5.48
CA ARG A 110 -26.34 -1.49 6.42
C ARG A 110 -26.20 -2.50 7.58
N ALA A 111 -26.78 -3.67 7.44
CA ALA A 111 -26.71 -4.75 8.45
C ALA A 111 -25.53 -5.72 8.23
N CYS A 112 -24.69 -5.48 7.23
CA CYS A 112 -23.56 -6.33 6.91
C CYS A 112 -22.33 -5.93 7.76
N GLU A 113 -21.81 -6.88 8.53
CA GLU A 113 -20.67 -6.69 9.43
C GLU A 113 -19.31 -7.10 8.83
N HIS A 114 -19.26 -7.55 7.56
CA HIS A 114 -18.01 -8.09 7.01
C HIS A 114 -16.85 -7.08 6.98
N TYR A 115 -17.13 -5.79 6.83
CA TYR A 115 -16.12 -4.74 6.95
C TYR A 115 -15.63 -4.52 8.38
N ILE A 116 -16.47 -4.88 9.35
CA ILE A 116 -16.15 -4.73 10.78
C ILE A 116 -15.36 -5.95 11.24
N GLN A 117 -15.72 -7.14 10.73
CA GLN A 117 -15.12 -8.42 11.06
C GLN A 117 -14.14 -8.89 9.96
N GLY A 118 -13.58 -7.95 9.21
CA GLY A 118 -12.67 -8.25 8.14
C GLY A 118 -11.41 -8.99 8.60
N PHE A 119 -10.59 -9.30 7.65
CA PHE A 119 -9.38 -10.11 7.75
C PHE A 119 -8.58 -9.91 9.04
N PHE A 120 -8.04 -8.76 9.24
CA PHE A 120 -7.56 -8.31 10.52
C PHE A 120 -8.61 -7.33 11.01
N SER A 121 -9.52 -7.74 11.86
CA SER A 121 -10.40 -6.79 12.48
C SER A 121 -9.49 -5.77 13.20
N PRO A 122 -9.15 -4.64 12.57
CA PRO A 122 -8.07 -3.78 13.06
C PRO A 122 -8.41 -3.11 14.37
N ALA A 123 -9.65 -3.25 14.79
CA ALA A 123 -10.15 -2.84 16.08
C ALA A 123 -11.50 -3.53 16.35
N PRO A 124 -11.94 -3.63 17.61
CA PRO A 124 -13.29 -4.02 17.95
C PRO A 124 -14.33 -3.13 17.24
N SER A 125 -15.54 -3.64 17.00
CA SER A 125 -16.58 -2.94 16.25
C SER A 125 -16.95 -1.56 16.81
N HIS A 126 -16.85 -1.37 18.13
CA HIS A 126 -17.12 -0.10 18.80
C HIS A 126 -15.98 0.94 18.66
N VAL A 127 -14.79 0.53 18.23
CA VAL A 127 -13.65 1.43 17.99
C VAL A 127 -13.72 1.95 16.56
N ARG A 128 -13.86 3.27 16.42
CA ARG A 128 -13.92 3.92 15.12
C ARG A 128 -12.51 4.14 14.54
N LEU A 129 -12.32 3.78 13.28
CA LEU A 129 -11.08 3.98 12.53
C LEU A 129 -11.14 5.19 11.60
N ALA A 130 -12.30 5.50 11.04
CA ALA A 130 -12.46 6.65 10.15
C ALA A 130 -12.62 7.97 10.95
N PRO A 131 -12.04 9.10 10.46
CA PRO A 131 -11.23 9.21 9.25
C PRO A 131 -9.82 8.65 9.42
N MET A 132 -9.33 7.92 8.42
CA MET A 132 -8.00 7.33 8.42
C MET A 132 -7.21 7.85 7.20
N THR A 133 -5.98 8.30 7.40
CA THR A 133 -5.09 8.71 6.32
C THR A 133 -3.91 7.77 6.24
N LEU A 134 -3.69 7.18 5.07
CA LEU A 134 -2.52 6.33 4.81
C LEU A 134 -1.23 7.19 4.72
N PRO A 135 -0.05 6.59 4.92
CA PRO A 135 1.23 7.30 4.82
C PRO A 135 1.48 7.97 3.46
N ASN A 136 0.90 7.45 2.37
CA ASN A 136 0.95 8.09 1.04
C ASN A 136 -0.02 9.30 0.90
N GLY A 137 -0.70 9.68 1.99
CA GLY A 137 -1.60 10.82 2.02
C GLY A 137 -3.03 10.54 1.55
N LYS A 138 -3.36 9.30 1.14
CA LYS A 138 -4.75 8.94 0.80
C LYS A 138 -5.62 8.84 2.05
N ALA A 139 -6.71 9.60 2.07
CA ALA A 139 -7.67 9.59 3.18
C ALA A 139 -8.89 8.71 2.88
N PHE A 140 -9.33 7.97 3.90
CA PHE A 140 -10.57 7.18 3.91
C PHE A 140 -11.51 7.76 4.98
N ARG A 141 -12.67 8.24 4.55
CA ARG A 141 -13.61 8.95 5.43
C ARG A 141 -14.73 8.06 5.97
N SER A 142 -15.01 6.94 5.29
CA SER A 142 -16.02 5.98 5.73
C SER A 142 -15.39 4.87 6.57
N GLU A 143 -16.09 4.42 7.61
CA GLU A 143 -15.62 3.33 8.47
C GLU A 143 -15.41 2.01 7.69
N PRO A 144 -16.35 1.57 6.81
CA PRO A 144 -16.14 0.37 5.99
C PRO A 144 -14.90 0.46 5.11
N GLY A 145 -14.69 1.61 4.45
CA GLY A 145 -13.51 1.83 3.60
C GLY A 145 -12.20 1.80 4.40
N ALA A 146 -12.14 2.48 5.54
CA ALA A 146 -10.97 2.48 6.42
C ALA A 146 -10.62 1.05 6.89
N ARG A 147 -11.61 0.28 7.35
CA ARG A 147 -11.42 -1.11 7.81
C ARG A 147 -10.96 -2.03 6.68
N PHE A 148 -11.59 -1.96 5.52
CA PHE A 148 -11.21 -2.76 4.37
C PHE A 148 -9.76 -2.49 3.94
N VAL A 149 -9.41 -1.22 3.77
CA VAL A 149 -8.07 -0.83 3.31
C VAL A 149 -6.99 -1.15 4.35
N LEU A 150 -7.28 -0.95 5.63
CA LEU A 150 -6.35 -1.34 6.69
C LEU A 150 -6.17 -2.87 6.75
N SER A 151 -7.21 -3.64 6.49
CA SER A 151 -7.10 -5.10 6.36
C SER A 151 -6.22 -5.52 5.18
N CYS A 152 -6.36 -4.85 4.02
CA CYS A 152 -5.48 -5.07 2.87
C CYS A 152 -4.02 -4.69 3.20
N LEU A 153 -3.80 -3.58 3.89
CA LEU A 153 -2.47 -3.14 4.31
C LEU A 153 -1.83 -4.13 5.30
N ALA A 154 -2.62 -4.66 6.24
CA ALA A 154 -2.17 -5.68 7.20
C ALA A 154 -1.82 -7.00 6.50
N LEU A 155 -2.60 -7.41 5.50
CA LEU A 155 -2.27 -8.57 4.66
C LEU A 155 -0.93 -8.38 3.95
N ARG A 156 -0.71 -7.21 3.34
CA ARG A 156 0.57 -6.84 2.72
C ARG A 156 1.73 -6.91 3.71
N ALA A 157 1.54 -6.37 4.92
CA ALA A 157 2.55 -6.41 5.98
C ALA A 157 2.90 -7.86 6.35
N ALA A 158 1.90 -8.72 6.54
CA ALA A 158 2.11 -10.14 6.84
C ALA A 158 2.86 -10.87 5.72
N LEU A 159 2.50 -10.62 4.45
CA LEU A 159 3.17 -11.23 3.28
C LEU A 159 4.61 -10.77 3.16
N ARG A 160 4.88 -9.47 3.31
CA ARG A 160 6.24 -8.91 3.28
C ARG A 160 7.13 -9.43 4.41
N ALA A 161 6.54 -9.69 5.58
CA ALA A 161 7.22 -10.27 6.72
C ALA A 161 7.32 -11.81 6.66
N GLY A 162 7.04 -12.44 5.52
CA GLY A 162 7.22 -13.87 5.30
C GLY A 162 6.14 -14.77 5.94
N ALA A 163 5.01 -14.23 6.37
CA ALA A 163 3.94 -15.01 7.02
C ALA A 163 2.98 -15.72 6.04
N GLY A 164 3.25 -15.68 4.74
CA GLY A 164 2.38 -16.24 3.69
C GLY A 164 2.07 -17.74 3.82
N GLY A 165 2.94 -18.52 4.49
CA GLY A 165 2.73 -19.95 4.71
C GLY A 165 1.68 -20.29 5.79
N ARG A 166 1.13 -19.31 6.51
CA ARG A 166 0.15 -19.57 7.58
C ARG A 166 -1.24 -19.79 6.99
N ASP A 167 -1.95 -20.83 7.46
CA ASP A 167 -3.29 -21.18 6.97
C ASP A 167 -4.29 -20.03 7.05
N ALA A 168 -4.26 -19.27 8.12
CA ALA A 168 -5.12 -18.11 8.28
C ALA A 168 -4.88 -17.06 7.18
N ILE A 169 -3.60 -16.78 6.87
CA ILE A 169 -3.23 -15.85 5.80
C ILE A 169 -3.72 -16.38 4.45
N ASN A 170 -3.50 -17.67 4.16
CA ASN A 170 -3.95 -18.30 2.93
C ASN A 170 -5.48 -18.24 2.76
N ARG A 171 -6.25 -18.43 3.85
CA ARG A 171 -7.71 -18.27 3.79
C ARG A 171 -8.11 -16.85 3.42
N HIS A 172 -7.43 -15.86 3.97
CA HIS A 172 -7.71 -14.47 3.65
C HIS A 172 -7.33 -14.10 2.20
N ILE A 173 -6.19 -14.57 1.72
CA ILE A 173 -5.81 -14.35 0.32
C ILE A 173 -6.87 -14.93 -0.60
N ARG A 174 -7.32 -16.18 -0.35
CA ARG A 174 -8.38 -16.82 -1.15
C ARG A 174 -9.69 -16.04 -1.10
N SER A 175 -10.10 -15.61 0.10
CA SER A 175 -11.32 -14.83 0.27
C SER A 175 -11.24 -13.49 -0.47
N LEU A 176 -10.12 -12.76 -0.39
CA LEU A 176 -9.92 -11.53 -1.13
C LEU A 176 -9.91 -11.76 -2.63
N ALA A 177 -9.24 -12.83 -3.11
CA ALA A 177 -9.21 -13.18 -4.52
C ALA A 177 -10.62 -13.51 -5.04
N THR A 178 -11.40 -14.31 -4.29
CA THR A 178 -12.80 -14.60 -4.63
C THR A 178 -13.63 -13.32 -4.70
N LEU A 179 -13.49 -12.41 -3.74
CA LEU A 179 -14.17 -11.12 -3.77
C LEU A 179 -13.78 -10.31 -5.01
N ALA A 180 -12.50 -10.31 -5.35
CA ALA A 180 -11.95 -9.54 -6.47
C ALA A 180 -12.44 -10.02 -7.83
N THR A 181 -12.84 -11.30 -8.00
CA THR A 181 -13.46 -11.78 -9.25
C THR A 181 -14.78 -11.08 -9.57
N GLY A 182 -15.47 -10.54 -8.57
CA GLY A 182 -16.68 -9.76 -8.75
C GLY A 182 -16.45 -8.27 -9.07
N TRP A 183 -15.20 -7.80 -9.10
CA TRP A 183 -14.90 -6.40 -9.41
C TRP A 183 -14.79 -6.18 -10.92
N THR A 184 -15.95 -6.01 -11.54
CA THR A 184 -16.07 -5.83 -13.00
C THR A 184 -16.33 -4.38 -13.40
N SER A 185 -16.54 -3.48 -12.43
CA SER A 185 -16.82 -2.07 -12.65
C SER A 185 -15.98 -1.18 -11.75
N TRP A 186 -15.42 -0.10 -12.32
CA TRP A 186 -14.64 0.89 -11.61
C TRP A 186 -15.44 1.70 -10.59
N ASN A 187 -16.67 2.01 -10.91
CA ASN A 187 -17.61 2.76 -10.05
C ASN A 187 -18.74 1.86 -9.53
N GLY A 188 -18.40 0.62 -9.17
CA GLY A 188 -19.36 -0.34 -8.63
C GLY A 188 -19.59 -0.17 -7.12
N TYR A 189 -19.94 -1.28 -6.49
CA TYR A 189 -20.16 -1.36 -5.04
C TYR A 189 -18.88 -1.01 -4.25
N PHE A 190 -17.71 -1.48 -4.70
CA PHE A 190 -16.42 -1.09 -4.14
C PHE A 190 -15.92 0.19 -4.82
N SER A 191 -15.44 1.12 -4.00
CA SER A 191 -14.79 2.32 -4.54
C SER A 191 -13.50 1.97 -5.27
N PRO A 192 -13.08 2.79 -6.26
CA PRO A 192 -11.80 2.61 -6.95
C PRO A 192 -10.61 2.40 -6.02
N ASP A 193 -10.49 3.20 -4.96
CA ASP A 193 -9.39 3.06 -4.00
C ASP A 193 -9.44 1.75 -3.19
N ALA A 194 -10.63 1.18 -2.96
CA ALA A 194 -10.76 -0.13 -2.32
C ALA A 194 -10.31 -1.25 -3.28
N ILE A 195 -10.69 -1.17 -4.56
CA ILE A 195 -10.22 -2.08 -5.62
C ILE A 195 -8.69 -2.03 -5.72
N VAL A 196 -8.12 -0.83 -5.76
CA VAL A 196 -6.67 -0.60 -5.80
C VAL A 196 -5.98 -1.21 -4.58
N ALA A 197 -6.52 -1.03 -3.37
CA ALA A 197 -5.95 -1.61 -2.15
C ALA A 197 -5.97 -3.14 -2.17
N GLY A 198 -7.07 -3.75 -2.64
CA GLY A 198 -7.19 -5.20 -2.81
C GLY A 198 -6.22 -5.75 -3.87
N MET A 199 -6.13 -5.09 -5.03
CA MET A 199 -5.14 -5.41 -6.08
C MET A 199 -3.71 -5.41 -5.52
N HIS A 200 -3.35 -4.37 -4.76
CA HIS A 200 -2.02 -4.27 -4.16
C HIS A 200 -1.73 -5.41 -3.18
N ALA A 201 -2.72 -5.83 -2.39
CA ALA A 201 -2.55 -6.95 -1.47
C ALA A 201 -2.39 -8.28 -2.22
N LEU A 202 -3.18 -8.52 -3.28
CA LEU A 202 -3.09 -9.71 -4.11
C LEU A 202 -1.78 -9.78 -4.92
N ALA A 203 -1.21 -8.65 -5.31
CA ALA A 203 0.07 -8.59 -6.03
C ALA A 203 1.22 -9.24 -5.23
N LEU A 204 1.14 -9.24 -3.90
CA LEU A 204 2.12 -9.87 -3.01
C LEU A 204 1.77 -11.32 -2.65
N ALA A 205 0.62 -11.83 -3.06
CA ALA A 205 0.13 -13.16 -2.66
C ALA A 205 0.74 -14.32 -3.45
N GLY A 206 1.57 -14.01 -4.45
CA GLY A 206 2.31 -15.00 -5.23
C GLY A 206 1.68 -15.37 -6.58
N PRO A 207 2.36 -16.24 -7.35
CA PRO A 207 2.03 -16.49 -8.76
C PRO A 207 0.62 -17.03 -9.01
N ALA A 208 0.07 -17.79 -8.08
CA ALA A 208 -1.27 -18.37 -8.21
C ALA A 208 -2.38 -17.31 -8.35
N TYR A 209 -2.13 -16.08 -7.91
CA TYR A 209 -3.09 -14.98 -7.96
C TYR A 209 -2.82 -13.97 -9.07
N GLN A 210 -1.76 -14.17 -9.86
CA GLN A 210 -1.42 -13.29 -10.98
C GLN A 210 -2.55 -13.12 -12.00
N PRO A 211 -3.36 -14.13 -12.38
CA PRO A 211 -4.48 -13.93 -13.29
C PRO A 211 -5.51 -12.93 -12.74
N THR A 212 -5.82 -13.01 -11.44
CA THR A 212 -6.73 -12.06 -10.79
C THR A 212 -6.13 -10.65 -10.77
N VAL A 213 -4.83 -10.53 -10.44
CA VAL A 213 -4.11 -9.25 -10.46
C VAL A 213 -4.08 -8.65 -11.87
N ALA A 214 -3.82 -9.46 -12.90
CA ALA A 214 -3.83 -9.00 -14.30
C ALA A 214 -5.20 -8.48 -14.73
N SER A 215 -6.29 -9.16 -14.34
CA SER A 215 -7.66 -8.68 -14.57
C SER A 215 -7.90 -7.31 -13.91
N LEU A 216 -7.44 -7.14 -12.66
CA LEU A 216 -7.58 -5.86 -11.95
C LEU A 216 -6.71 -4.75 -12.57
N VAL A 217 -5.50 -5.07 -13.01
CA VAL A 217 -4.65 -4.13 -13.78
C VAL A 217 -5.36 -3.70 -15.05
N GLY A 218 -6.01 -4.65 -15.77
CA GLY A 218 -6.84 -4.34 -16.93
C GLY A 218 -7.99 -3.38 -16.60
N LEU A 219 -8.70 -3.63 -15.49
CA LEU A 219 -9.76 -2.73 -15.01
C LEU A 219 -9.24 -1.33 -14.69
N VAL A 220 -8.12 -1.23 -13.97
CA VAL A 220 -7.45 0.05 -13.65
C VAL A 220 -7.03 0.76 -14.94
N GLY A 221 -6.39 0.04 -15.88
CA GLY A 221 -5.93 0.60 -17.15
C GLY A 221 -7.04 1.09 -18.06
N ALA A 222 -8.18 0.39 -18.09
CA ALA A 222 -9.36 0.75 -18.87
C ALA A 222 -10.07 2.01 -18.36
N ASN A 223 -9.90 2.36 -17.09
CA ASN A 223 -10.51 3.53 -16.46
C ASN A 223 -9.52 4.70 -16.26
N GLN A 224 -8.33 4.62 -16.85
CA GLN A 224 -7.39 5.72 -16.86
C GLN A 224 -7.82 6.81 -17.84
N GLU A 225 -7.88 8.05 -17.36
CA GLU A 225 -8.21 9.22 -18.19
C GLU A 225 -7.07 9.58 -19.14
N PRO A 226 -7.35 10.33 -20.23
CA PRO A 226 -6.29 10.85 -21.12
C PRO A 226 -5.25 11.72 -20.41
N SER A 227 -5.62 12.36 -19.30
CA SER A 227 -4.70 13.10 -18.42
C SER A 227 -3.65 12.20 -17.75
N GLY A 228 -3.87 10.89 -17.72
CA GLY A 228 -3.05 9.90 -17.02
C GLY A 228 -3.47 9.66 -15.57
N SER A 229 -4.51 10.35 -15.08
CA SER A 229 -5.09 10.12 -13.74
C SER A 229 -6.26 9.13 -13.80
N TRP A 230 -6.92 8.92 -12.66
CA TRP A 230 -8.09 8.06 -12.55
C TRP A 230 -9.24 8.80 -11.87
N PRO A 231 -10.47 8.71 -12.38
CA PRO A 231 -11.63 9.29 -11.72
C PRO A 231 -11.88 8.57 -10.39
N ASN A 232 -12.11 9.34 -9.35
CA ASN A 232 -12.43 8.84 -8.01
C ASN A 232 -11.36 7.97 -7.33
N ALA A 233 -10.12 7.96 -7.84
CA ALA A 233 -8.98 7.30 -7.20
C ALA A 233 -7.81 8.27 -6.97
N ASP A 234 -7.04 8.01 -5.91
CA ASP A 234 -5.81 8.77 -5.64
C ASP A 234 -4.69 8.30 -6.57
N LEU A 235 -4.03 9.23 -7.24
CA LEU A 235 -2.95 8.96 -8.19
C LEU A 235 -1.81 8.15 -7.55
N PHE A 236 -1.33 8.59 -6.38
CA PHE A 236 -0.18 7.95 -5.72
C PHE A 236 -0.53 6.59 -5.13
N HIS A 237 -1.75 6.45 -4.60
CA HIS A 237 -2.26 5.17 -4.13
C HIS A 237 -2.35 4.15 -5.27
N THR A 238 -2.84 4.58 -6.44
CA THR A 238 -2.95 3.73 -7.63
C THR A 238 -1.59 3.37 -8.21
N LEU A 239 -0.68 4.34 -8.33
CA LEU A 239 0.69 4.10 -8.81
C LEU A 239 1.44 3.12 -7.90
N GLN A 240 1.36 3.30 -6.57
CA GLN A 240 1.99 2.39 -5.62
C GLN A 240 1.52 0.95 -5.78
N ALA A 241 0.22 0.76 -6.04
CA ALA A 241 -0.34 -0.57 -6.28
C ALA A 241 0.11 -1.18 -7.62
N LEU A 242 0.09 -0.39 -8.71
CA LEU A 242 0.54 -0.83 -10.02
C LEU A 242 2.03 -1.24 -10.02
N LEU A 243 2.89 -0.44 -9.38
CA LEU A 243 4.32 -0.73 -9.23
C LEU A 243 4.57 -2.07 -8.54
N ALA A 244 3.75 -2.42 -7.56
CA ALA A 244 3.88 -3.67 -6.81
C ALA A 244 3.51 -4.92 -7.61
N THR A 245 2.79 -4.80 -8.72
CA THR A 245 2.34 -5.97 -9.51
C THR A 245 3.45 -6.62 -10.33
N GLY A 246 4.45 -5.84 -10.75
CA GLY A 246 5.51 -6.29 -11.66
C GLY A 246 5.05 -6.62 -13.09
N LEU A 247 3.77 -6.47 -13.41
CA LEU A 247 3.19 -6.85 -14.71
C LEU A 247 3.56 -5.83 -15.82
N PRO A 248 3.79 -6.28 -17.07
CA PRO A 248 4.04 -5.39 -18.21
C PRO A 248 2.89 -4.41 -18.46
N GLU A 249 1.63 -4.86 -18.35
CA GLU A 249 0.44 -4.05 -18.54
C GLU A 249 0.33 -2.94 -17.47
N ALA A 250 0.77 -3.23 -16.26
CA ALA A 250 0.86 -2.23 -15.20
C ALA A 250 1.95 -1.19 -15.50
N ALA A 251 3.10 -1.62 -16.02
CA ALA A 251 4.17 -0.70 -16.44
C ALA A 251 3.69 0.25 -17.54
N GLU A 252 2.91 -0.24 -18.52
CA GLU A 252 2.29 0.60 -19.56
C GLU A 252 1.29 1.60 -18.95
N THR A 253 0.48 1.15 -18.00
CA THR A 253 -0.48 2.01 -17.29
C THR A 253 0.25 3.09 -16.47
N VAL A 254 1.36 2.75 -15.81
CA VAL A 254 2.24 3.70 -15.11
C VAL A 254 2.86 4.70 -16.11
N ARG A 255 3.31 4.25 -17.28
CA ARG A 255 3.86 5.12 -18.33
C ARG A 255 2.82 6.15 -18.80
N ARG A 256 1.56 5.74 -18.99
CA ARG A 256 0.47 6.66 -19.36
C ARG A 256 0.13 7.66 -18.24
N ALA A 257 0.46 7.38 -16.97
CA ALA A 257 0.28 8.32 -15.86
C ALA A 257 1.37 9.42 -15.78
N THR A 258 2.44 9.31 -16.57
CA THR A 258 3.57 10.26 -16.53
C THR A 258 3.15 11.71 -16.71
N PRO A 259 2.27 12.11 -17.67
CA PRO A 259 1.83 13.49 -17.81
C PRO A 259 1.22 14.04 -16.52
N ALA A 260 0.33 13.27 -15.88
CA ALA A 260 -0.30 13.64 -14.61
C ALA A 260 0.70 13.81 -13.46
N LEU A 261 1.77 13.00 -13.43
CA LEU A 261 2.85 13.16 -12.46
C LEU A 261 3.65 14.43 -12.70
N VAL A 262 4.10 14.65 -13.92
CA VAL A 262 4.95 15.81 -14.27
C VAL A 262 4.20 17.13 -14.03
N GLU A 263 2.91 17.19 -14.38
CA GLU A 263 2.05 18.36 -14.14
C GLU A 263 1.92 18.69 -12.65
N ARG A 264 1.83 17.66 -11.79
CA ARG A 264 1.65 17.83 -10.34
C ARG A 264 2.96 18.03 -9.58
N GLN A 265 4.10 17.87 -10.25
CA GLN A 265 5.40 18.05 -9.60
C GLN A 265 5.66 19.52 -9.32
N ARG A 266 6.00 19.83 -8.07
CA ARG A 266 6.38 21.16 -7.62
C ARG A 266 7.82 21.51 -8.03
N ALA A 267 8.18 22.79 -7.90
CA ALA A 267 9.53 23.26 -8.21
C ALA A 267 10.62 22.57 -7.35
N ASP A 268 10.28 22.23 -6.09
CA ASP A 268 11.16 21.50 -5.17
C ASP A 268 11.26 19.99 -5.44
N GLY A 269 10.61 19.50 -6.49
CA GLY A 269 10.57 18.09 -6.85
C GLY A 269 9.47 17.29 -6.16
N THR A 270 8.81 17.81 -5.13
CA THR A 270 7.78 17.10 -4.35
C THR A 270 6.40 17.12 -5.00
N PHE A 271 5.43 16.43 -4.36
CA PHE A 271 4.04 16.35 -4.81
C PHE A 271 3.08 16.68 -3.67
N GLY A 272 2.29 17.74 -3.85
CA GLY A 272 1.26 18.13 -2.89
C GLY A 272 1.81 18.66 -1.57
N ALA A 273 0.91 18.99 -0.64
CA ALA A 273 1.25 19.58 0.66
C ALA A 273 1.40 18.55 1.80
N THR A 274 0.88 17.34 1.61
CA THR A 274 0.88 16.28 2.63
C THR A 274 1.59 15.03 2.12
N ALA A 275 2.17 14.24 3.01
CA ALA A 275 2.89 13.01 2.69
C ALA A 275 3.97 13.21 1.60
N GLN A 276 4.65 14.37 1.62
CA GLN A 276 5.52 14.83 0.54
C GLN A 276 6.61 13.80 0.20
N GLN A 277 7.32 13.27 1.18
CA GLN A 277 8.40 12.31 0.95
C GLN A 277 7.89 10.98 0.40
N GLU A 278 6.77 10.47 0.93
CA GLU A 278 6.18 9.20 0.45
C GLU A 278 5.68 9.35 -0.99
N ARG A 279 4.98 10.45 -1.30
CA ARG A 279 4.53 10.74 -2.67
C ARG A 279 5.69 10.98 -3.63
N ALA A 280 6.73 11.66 -3.18
CA ALA A 280 7.94 11.88 -3.97
C ALA A 280 8.65 10.55 -4.29
N LEU A 281 8.74 9.62 -3.33
CA LEU A 281 9.30 8.29 -3.54
C LEU A 281 8.45 7.48 -4.55
N ILE A 282 7.13 7.45 -4.38
CA ILE A 282 6.22 6.77 -5.32
C ILE A 282 6.34 7.39 -6.72
N GLY A 283 6.37 8.72 -6.82
CA GLY A 283 6.53 9.44 -8.08
C GLY A 283 7.86 9.12 -8.76
N LEU A 284 8.96 9.07 -7.99
CA LEU A 284 10.28 8.68 -8.50
C LEU A 284 10.25 7.26 -9.07
N GLN A 285 9.75 6.29 -8.31
CA GLN A 285 9.65 4.90 -8.76
C GLN A 285 8.81 4.77 -10.03
N ALA A 286 7.68 5.50 -10.11
CA ALA A 286 6.83 5.51 -11.29
C ALA A 286 7.54 6.11 -12.52
N LEU A 287 8.26 7.22 -12.37
CA LEU A 287 9.01 7.86 -13.45
C LEU A 287 10.18 6.98 -13.92
N LEU A 288 10.89 6.31 -13.00
CA LEU A 288 11.95 5.37 -13.34
C LEU A 288 11.39 4.18 -14.11
N ARG A 289 10.29 3.60 -13.65
CA ARG A 289 9.61 2.49 -14.32
C ARG A 289 9.11 2.89 -15.71
N ALA A 290 8.54 4.09 -15.86
CA ALA A 290 8.09 4.62 -17.15
C ALA A 290 9.25 4.84 -18.14
N ASN A 291 10.47 5.06 -17.64
CA ASN A 291 11.69 5.23 -18.42
C ASN A 291 12.46 3.92 -18.65
N GLY A 292 11.82 2.77 -18.39
CA GLY A 292 12.41 1.43 -18.64
C GLY A 292 13.43 0.97 -17.60
N ARG A 293 13.56 1.66 -16.47
CA ARG A 293 14.38 1.18 -15.34
C ARG A 293 13.55 0.23 -14.47
N PRO A 294 14.15 -0.86 -13.96
CA PRO A 294 13.44 -1.85 -13.15
C PRO A 294 12.92 -1.28 -11.82
#